data_7df73473c761242fc3982208a1b6ac5c
#
_entry.id   7df73473c761242fc3982208a1b6ac5c
#
_cell.length_a   1.000
_cell.length_b   1.000
_cell.length_c   1.000
_cell.angle_alpha   90.00
_cell.angle_beta   90.00
_cell.angle_gamma   90.00
#
_symmetry.space_group_name_H-M   'P 1'
#
loop_
_entity.id
_entity.type
_entity.pdbx_description
1 polymer ?
#
loop_
_entity_poly.entity_id
_entity_poly.type
_entity_poly.pdbx_seq_one_letter_code
_entity_poly.pdbx_strand_id
1 'polypeptide(L)'
;MLISAVCAVVLTLISMVTAGAARAEADRTLTSNLTGYHNGYFFSYWKDSGNVTMNLGAGGSYSVQMNGINNWVGGKGWKPGSSHTVNYSGNFNPNGNGYLALYGWTTNPLIEYYIVEDYGNYNPSNGTTRLGSVTTDGSTYDLYRTQRVNQPSIIGNATFYQYWSVRQQHRTSGTITTANHFNAWSRAGLTLGTHDYQIMATEGYQSNASSSITVSEGSGGGTTTPPTTPGNPGGGGCTAALSAGDSWSDRYNLNVAVSGSSNWTVTMNVPSPEKISSTWNTTASWDSSGQVMTAKPNGNGNTFGVTIMKNGNTTWPTVSCSAS
;
A
#
# COMPACT_ATOMS: atom_id res chain seq x y z
N MET A 1 57.16 -38.84 -41.07
CA MET A 1 55.77 -38.42 -41.06
C MET A 1 55.42 -38.00 -39.65
N LEU A 2 55.61 -36.69 -39.33
CA LEU A 2 55.34 -36.13 -38.02
C LEU A 2 54.01 -35.36 -38.13
N ILE A 3 53.00 -35.75 -37.33
CA ILE A 3 51.71 -35.06 -37.22
C ILE A 3 51.83 -34.15 -35.99
N SER A 4 51.88 -32.83 -36.23
CA SER A 4 51.80 -31.81 -35.19
C SER A 4 50.32 -31.57 -34.81
N ALA A 5 49.96 -31.86 -33.56
CA ALA A 5 48.67 -31.48 -33.00
C ALA A 5 48.75 -30.04 -32.49
N VAL A 6 47.97 -29.16 -33.07
CA VAL A 6 47.76 -27.76 -32.56
C VAL A 6 46.62 -27.77 -31.58
N CYS A 7 46.92 -27.55 -30.29
CA CYS A 7 45.91 -27.29 -29.27
C CYS A 7 45.49 -25.80 -29.35
N ALA A 8 44.29 -25.54 -29.79
CA ALA A 8 43.68 -24.22 -29.68
C ALA A 8 43.07 -24.03 -28.29
N VAL A 9 43.67 -23.16 -27.49
CA VAL A 9 43.12 -22.72 -26.20
C VAL A 9 42.13 -21.61 -26.48
N VAL A 10 40.84 -21.88 -26.30
CA VAL A 10 39.77 -20.87 -26.35
C VAL A 10 39.70 -20.21 -24.98
N LEU A 11 40.21 -18.99 -24.87
CA LEU A 11 39.99 -18.12 -23.70
C LEU A 11 38.62 -17.53 -23.79
N THR A 12 37.63 -18.03 -23.03
CA THR A 12 36.36 -17.36 -22.78
C THR A 12 36.56 -16.23 -21.78
N LEU A 13 36.57 -15.00 -22.27
CA LEU A 13 36.48 -13.79 -21.44
C LEU A 13 35.06 -13.69 -20.86
N ILE A 14 34.90 -14.05 -19.58
CA ILE A 14 33.74 -13.80 -18.79
C ILE A 14 33.76 -12.30 -18.43
N SER A 15 33.03 -11.47 -19.15
CA SER A 15 32.77 -10.08 -18.77
C SER A 15 31.89 -10.08 -17.53
N MET A 16 32.46 -9.88 -16.36
CA MET A 16 31.71 -9.56 -15.15
C MET A 16 31.12 -8.16 -15.32
N VAL A 17 29.84 -8.09 -15.68
CA VAL A 17 29.06 -6.86 -15.55
C VAL A 17 28.86 -6.64 -14.05
N THR A 18 29.71 -5.82 -13.46
CA THR A 18 29.43 -5.29 -12.13
C THR A 18 28.24 -4.37 -12.26
N ALA A 19 27.07 -4.81 -11.76
CA ALA A 19 25.95 -3.92 -11.55
C ALA A 19 26.41 -2.81 -10.60
N GLY A 20 26.72 -1.65 -11.14
CA GLY A 20 27.05 -0.48 -10.34
C GLY A 20 25.87 -0.19 -9.43
N ALA A 21 26.08 -0.13 -8.10
CA ALA A 21 25.06 0.33 -7.18
C ALA A 21 24.55 1.69 -7.69
N ALA A 22 23.25 1.79 -7.94
CA ALA A 22 22.64 3.05 -8.35
C ALA A 22 22.98 4.10 -7.28
N ARG A 23 23.71 5.15 -7.69
CA ARG A 23 24.09 6.22 -6.77
C ARG A 23 22.84 6.97 -6.39
N ALA A 24 22.61 7.16 -5.08
CA ALA A 24 21.51 7.98 -4.60
C ALA A 24 21.58 9.39 -5.21
N GLU A 25 20.44 9.92 -5.62
CA GLU A 25 20.35 11.31 -6.07
C GLU A 25 20.66 12.25 -4.91
N ALA A 26 21.31 13.39 -5.22
CA ALA A 26 21.60 14.42 -4.22
C ALA A 26 20.31 15.03 -3.64
N ASP A 27 20.38 15.44 -2.40
CA ASP A 27 19.26 16.12 -1.73
C ASP A 27 18.80 17.34 -2.55
N ARG A 28 17.50 17.57 -2.55
CA ARG A 28 16.87 18.62 -3.37
C ARG A 28 15.90 19.45 -2.53
N THR A 29 16.02 20.77 -2.60
CA THR A 29 15.09 21.70 -1.94
C THR A 29 14.04 22.21 -2.93
N LEU A 30 12.77 22.18 -2.49
CA LEU A 30 11.61 22.67 -3.23
C LEU A 30 10.96 23.82 -2.47
N THR A 31 10.55 24.86 -3.22
CA THR A 31 9.83 26.05 -2.70
C THR A 31 8.62 26.42 -3.55
N SER A 32 8.34 25.67 -4.62
CA SER A 32 7.24 25.90 -5.56
C SER A 32 6.59 24.60 -5.98
N ASN A 33 5.35 24.70 -6.49
CA ASN A 33 4.54 23.56 -6.93
C ASN A 33 5.29 22.72 -7.96
N LEU A 34 5.45 21.46 -7.64
CA LEU A 34 6.17 20.50 -8.46
C LEU A 34 5.82 19.06 -8.07
N THR A 35 5.75 18.19 -9.05
CA THR A 35 5.73 16.74 -8.86
C THR A 35 6.87 16.09 -9.65
N GLY A 36 7.30 14.90 -9.23
CA GLY A 36 8.37 14.17 -9.91
C GLY A 36 8.84 12.98 -9.13
N TYR A 37 10.02 12.50 -9.46
CA TYR A 37 10.68 11.39 -8.76
C TYR A 37 11.99 11.86 -8.15
N HIS A 38 12.34 11.28 -7.01
CA HIS A 38 13.61 11.51 -6.33
C HIS A 38 13.96 10.25 -5.49
N ASN A 39 15.14 9.68 -5.73
CA ASN A 39 15.60 8.46 -5.07
C ASN A 39 14.58 7.30 -5.15
N GLY A 40 13.95 7.11 -6.31
CA GLY A 40 13.00 6.03 -6.57
C GLY A 40 11.57 6.25 -6.04
N TYR A 41 11.32 7.35 -5.34
CA TYR A 41 10.00 7.71 -4.83
C TYR A 41 9.39 8.84 -5.63
N PHE A 42 8.09 8.75 -5.91
CA PHE A 42 7.31 9.88 -6.38
C PHE A 42 7.21 10.92 -5.26
N PHE A 43 7.23 12.20 -5.60
CA PHE A 43 6.96 13.29 -4.67
C PHE A 43 5.94 14.26 -5.25
N SER A 44 5.19 14.88 -4.35
CA SER A 44 4.30 16.00 -4.66
C SER A 44 4.57 17.15 -3.69
N TYR A 45 4.59 18.35 -4.21
CA TYR A 45 4.60 19.61 -3.48
C TYR A 45 3.55 20.52 -4.10
N TRP A 46 2.51 20.85 -3.35
CA TRP A 46 1.48 21.79 -3.79
C TRP A 46 1.18 22.81 -2.70
N LYS A 47 1.05 24.08 -3.07
CA LYS A 47 0.55 25.16 -2.23
C LYS A 47 -0.26 26.15 -3.06
N ASP A 48 -1.17 26.83 -2.40
CA ASP A 48 -1.84 28.01 -2.96
C ASP A 48 -1.08 29.30 -2.66
N SER A 49 -0.59 29.48 -1.41
CA SER A 49 0.17 30.64 -1.00
C SER A 49 1.01 30.42 0.26
N GLY A 50 1.89 31.38 0.57
CA GLY A 50 2.75 31.34 1.75
C GLY A 50 4.13 30.72 1.47
N ASN A 51 4.93 30.60 2.52
CA ASN A 51 6.31 30.14 2.44
C ASN A 51 6.43 28.70 2.94
N VAL A 52 6.84 27.80 2.07
CA VAL A 52 7.13 26.41 2.41
C VAL A 52 8.46 26.01 1.80
N THR A 53 9.29 25.38 2.61
CA THR A 53 10.51 24.72 2.15
C THR A 53 10.34 23.22 2.39
N MET A 54 10.43 22.42 1.33
CA MET A 54 10.48 20.95 1.39
C MET A 54 11.83 20.46 0.90
N ASN A 55 12.52 19.69 1.72
CA ASN A 55 13.78 19.05 1.34
C ASN A 55 13.53 17.57 1.08
N LEU A 56 13.92 17.09 -0.10
CA LEU A 56 13.89 15.70 -0.50
C LEU A 56 15.24 15.08 -0.17
N GLY A 57 15.26 14.15 0.76
CA GLY A 57 16.46 13.40 1.18
C GLY A 57 16.54 12.01 0.56
N ALA A 58 17.47 11.20 1.05
CA ALA A 58 17.72 9.84 0.57
C ALA A 58 16.46 8.95 0.67
N GLY A 59 16.26 8.07 -0.30
CA GLY A 59 15.13 7.17 -0.37
C GLY A 59 13.80 7.91 -0.22
N GLY A 60 12.91 7.41 0.65
CA GLY A 60 11.62 8.01 0.95
C GLY A 60 11.64 9.14 1.97
N SER A 61 12.82 9.69 2.32
CA SER A 61 12.93 10.76 3.34
C SER A 61 12.61 12.13 2.77
N TYR A 62 11.90 12.94 3.56
CA TYR A 62 11.68 14.35 3.29
C TYR A 62 11.51 15.14 4.60
N SER A 63 11.75 16.43 4.56
CA SER A 63 11.41 17.35 5.64
C SER A 63 10.70 18.58 5.11
N VAL A 64 9.87 19.19 5.94
CA VAL A 64 9.06 20.37 5.61
C VAL A 64 9.14 21.39 6.71
N GLN A 65 9.24 22.66 6.29
CA GLN A 65 9.05 23.82 7.14
C GLN A 65 8.04 24.74 6.49
N MET A 66 6.93 25.00 7.17
CA MET A 66 5.89 25.93 6.76
C MET A 66 5.99 27.23 7.57
N ASN A 67 5.77 28.36 6.90
CA ASN A 67 5.77 29.67 7.55
C ASN A 67 4.73 30.58 6.89
N GLY A 68 3.65 30.89 7.62
CA GLY A 68 2.60 31.79 7.15
C GLY A 68 1.90 31.27 5.90
N ILE A 69 1.59 29.98 5.84
CA ILE A 69 0.90 29.38 4.70
C ILE A 69 -0.61 29.58 4.79
N ASN A 70 -1.31 29.58 3.63
CA ASN A 70 -2.74 29.36 3.60
C ASN A 70 -3.03 27.86 3.47
N ASN A 71 -2.63 27.19 2.38
CA ASN A 71 -2.75 25.74 2.24
C ASN A 71 -1.51 25.14 1.56
N TRP A 72 -1.02 24.04 2.10
CA TRP A 72 0.07 23.25 1.52
C TRP A 72 -0.13 21.77 1.83
N VAL A 73 0.12 20.93 0.84
CA VAL A 73 0.20 19.47 0.99
C VAL A 73 1.35 18.93 0.15
N GLY A 74 2.13 18.01 0.73
CA GLY A 74 3.21 17.34 0.01
C GLY A 74 3.86 16.23 0.81
N GLY A 75 4.66 15.44 0.11
CA GLY A 75 5.34 14.27 0.66
C GLY A 75 5.95 13.39 -0.40
N LYS A 76 6.38 12.19 0.01
CA LYS A 76 6.93 11.15 -0.86
C LYS A 76 6.10 9.87 -0.82
N GLY A 77 6.12 9.10 -1.92
CA GLY A 77 5.42 7.83 -2.04
C GLY A 77 5.49 7.24 -3.44
N TRP A 78 4.35 6.95 -4.04
CA TRP A 78 4.25 6.18 -5.28
C TRP A 78 3.29 6.82 -6.30
N LYS A 79 3.60 6.61 -7.56
CA LYS A 79 2.71 6.87 -8.69
C LYS A 79 2.89 5.75 -9.73
N PRO A 80 1.83 4.98 -10.00
CA PRO A 80 0.50 5.08 -9.40
C PRO A 80 0.49 4.68 -7.91
N GLY A 81 -0.56 5.10 -7.20
CA GLY A 81 -0.89 4.58 -5.89
C GLY A 81 -1.50 3.18 -5.99
N SER A 82 -1.53 2.45 -4.90
CA SER A 82 -2.14 1.12 -4.81
C SER A 82 -2.43 0.72 -3.35
N SER A 83 -2.76 -0.55 -3.14
CA SER A 83 -2.92 -1.14 -1.80
C SER A 83 -1.58 -1.41 -1.10
N HIS A 84 -0.65 -0.46 -1.13
CA HIS A 84 0.66 -0.59 -0.47
C HIS A 84 0.54 -0.89 1.03
N THR A 85 1.45 -1.68 1.56
CA THR A 85 1.78 -1.64 2.98
C THR A 85 2.83 -0.55 3.15
N VAL A 86 2.50 0.49 3.89
CA VAL A 86 3.35 1.68 4.01
C VAL A 86 3.97 1.73 5.39
N ASN A 87 5.29 1.63 5.47
CA ASN A 87 6.02 1.94 6.69
C ASN A 87 6.43 3.41 6.67
N TYR A 88 6.24 4.09 7.78
CA TYR A 88 6.70 5.47 7.93
C TYR A 88 7.20 5.73 9.35
N SER A 89 8.08 6.70 9.48
CA SER A 89 8.59 7.17 10.77
C SER A 89 9.06 8.61 10.65
N GLY A 90 9.00 9.32 11.77
CA GLY A 90 9.54 10.67 11.84
C GLY A 90 8.91 11.53 12.91
N ASN A 91 9.04 12.83 12.73
CA ASN A 91 8.47 13.84 13.61
C ASN A 91 7.46 14.69 12.84
N PHE A 92 6.35 14.99 13.49
CA PHE A 92 5.34 15.90 12.99
C PHE A 92 5.00 16.92 14.10
N ASN A 93 5.13 18.20 13.77
CA ASN A 93 4.73 19.30 14.64
C ASN A 93 3.71 20.15 13.86
N PRO A 94 2.40 19.97 14.11
CA PRO A 94 1.37 20.68 13.36
C PRO A 94 1.34 22.19 13.61
N ASN A 95 1.71 22.65 14.80
CA ASN A 95 1.68 24.07 15.22
C ASN A 95 0.48 24.84 14.64
N GLY A 96 -0.72 24.31 14.86
CA GLY A 96 -1.98 24.76 14.31
C GLY A 96 -2.77 23.66 13.62
N ASN A 97 -3.47 23.99 12.54
CA ASN A 97 -4.20 23.02 11.72
C ASN A 97 -3.24 22.33 10.73
N GLY A 98 -3.05 21.06 10.90
CA GLY A 98 -2.20 20.25 10.02
C GLY A 98 -2.46 18.77 10.20
N TYR A 99 -2.10 17.98 9.17
CA TYR A 99 -2.30 16.54 9.12
C TYR A 99 -1.00 15.83 8.75
N LEU A 100 -0.79 14.68 9.36
CA LEU A 100 0.13 13.65 8.88
C LEU A 100 -0.72 12.47 8.40
N ALA A 101 -0.70 12.19 7.11
CA ALA A 101 -1.60 11.22 6.52
C ALA A 101 -0.97 10.47 5.34
N LEU A 102 -1.37 9.24 5.12
CA LEU A 102 -1.26 8.65 3.79
C LEU A 102 -2.35 9.27 2.92
N TYR A 103 -1.93 9.98 1.90
CA TYR A 103 -2.73 10.85 1.07
C TYR A 103 -2.65 10.42 -0.38
N GLY A 104 -3.75 10.47 -1.09
CA GLY A 104 -3.74 10.14 -2.50
C GLY A 104 -5.00 10.54 -3.25
N TRP A 105 -4.96 10.27 -4.56
CA TRP A 105 -6.02 10.58 -5.49
C TRP A 105 -6.39 9.39 -6.36
N THR A 106 -7.65 9.35 -6.76
CA THR A 106 -8.13 8.50 -7.85
C THR A 106 -8.85 9.32 -8.91
N THR A 107 -9.00 8.75 -10.10
CA THR A 107 -9.82 9.28 -11.20
C THR A 107 -10.90 8.26 -11.56
N ASN A 108 -12.04 8.72 -12.06
CA ASN A 108 -13.18 7.88 -12.47
C ASN A 108 -13.66 6.89 -11.38
N PRO A 109 -14.16 7.37 -10.22
CA PRO A 109 -14.42 8.77 -9.87
C PRO A 109 -13.20 9.53 -9.35
N LEU A 110 -13.28 10.87 -9.44
CA LEU A 110 -12.29 11.76 -8.84
C LEU A 110 -12.51 11.78 -7.33
N ILE A 111 -11.59 11.18 -6.58
CA ILE A 111 -11.61 11.10 -5.12
C ILE A 111 -10.26 11.53 -4.58
N GLU A 112 -10.28 12.39 -3.58
CA GLU A 112 -9.14 12.68 -2.72
C GLU A 112 -9.29 11.85 -1.45
N TYR A 113 -8.25 11.15 -1.01
CA TYR A 113 -8.37 10.31 0.17
C TYR A 113 -7.23 10.50 1.17
N TYR A 114 -7.57 10.31 2.45
CA TYR A 114 -6.70 10.47 3.60
C TYR A 114 -6.83 9.30 4.56
N ILE A 115 -5.71 8.68 4.92
CA ILE A 115 -5.59 7.85 6.11
C ILE A 115 -4.77 8.67 7.10
N VAL A 116 -5.46 9.33 8.03
CA VAL A 116 -4.87 10.30 8.95
C VAL A 116 -4.30 9.56 10.16
N GLU A 117 -3.00 9.73 10.37
CA GLU A 117 -2.25 9.13 11.48
C GLU A 117 -2.10 10.09 12.66
N ASP A 118 -1.99 11.39 12.36
CA ASP A 118 -1.89 12.46 13.35
C ASP A 118 -2.47 13.76 12.79
N TYR A 119 -2.97 14.63 13.68
CA TYR A 119 -3.45 15.95 13.32
C TYR A 119 -3.26 16.94 14.48
N GLY A 120 -3.28 18.22 14.15
CA GLY A 120 -3.11 19.31 15.10
C GLY A 120 -4.38 19.66 15.86
N ASN A 121 -4.69 20.95 15.92
CA ASN A 121 -5.81 21.47 16.69
C ASN A 121 -7.18 21.31 16.01
N TYR A 122 -7.23 20.79 14.77
CA TYR A 122 -8.47 20.56 14.03
C TYR A 122 -8.55 19.12 13.56
N ASN A 123 -9.56 18.40 14.01
CA ASN A 123 -9.88 17.06 13.51
C ASN A 123 -10.61 17.22 12.15
N PRO A 124 -10.11 16.62 11.06
CA PRO A 124 -10.70 16.79 9.72
C PRO A 124 -12.12 16.25 9.61
N SER A 125 -12.59 15.45 10.56
CA SER A 125 -13.95 14.91 10.60
C SER A 125 -14.96 15.79 11.36
N ASN A 126 -14.54 16.91 11.94
CA ASN A 126 -15.43 17.79 12.72
C ASN A 126 -16.65 18.23 11.89
N GLY A 127 -17.84 18.04 12.49
CA GLY A 127 -19.11 18.36 11.86
C GLY A 127 -19.56 17.38 10.77
N THR A 128 -18.86 16.26 10.58
CA THR A 128 -19.16 15.26 9.55
C THR A 128 -19.76 13.99 10.17
N THR A 129 -20.76 13.42 9.53
CA THR A 129 -21.36 12.16 9.99
C THR A 129 -20.39 11.00 9.81
N ARG A 130 -20.16 10.25 10.90
CA ARG A 130 -19.36 9.03 10.88
C ARG A 130 -20.09 7.93 10.11
N LEU A 131 -19.43 7.33 9.12
CA LEU A 131 -19.97 6.28 8.26
C LEU A 131 -19.66 4.87 8.73
N GLY A 132 -18.69 4.72 9.62
CA GLY A 132 -18.24 3.43 10.13
C GLY A 132 -16.86 3.53 10.75
N SER A 133 -16.19 2.40 10.88
CA SER A 133 -14.79 2.33 11.35
C SER A 133 -14.08 1.11 10.81
N VAL A 134 -12.76 1.15 10.89
CA VAL A 134 -11.88 0.01 10.66
C VAL A 134 -10.86 -0.07 11.79
N THR A 135 -10.68 -1.26 12.37
CA THR A 135 -9.62 -1.53 13.34
C THR A 135 -8.49 -2.25 12.61
N THR A 136 -7.35 -1.59 12.53
CA THR A 136 -6.15 -2.08 11.82
C THR A 136 -4.92 -1.36 12.36
N ASP A 137 -3.75 -1.94 12.18
CA ASP A 137 -2.46 -1.31 12.47
C ASP A 137 -2.38 -0.74 13.91
N GLY A 138 -3.00 -1.47 14.85
CA GLY A 138 -2.96 -1.17 16.28
C GLY A 138 -3.88 -0.05 16.76
N SER A 139 -4.87 0.39 15.97
CA SER A 139 -5.90 1.34 16.41
C SER A 139 -7.21 1.19 15.64
N THR A 140 -8.23 1.90 16.07
CA THR A 140 -9.45 2.12 15.31
C THR A 140 -9.35 3.44 14.55
N TYR A 141 -9.83 3.43 13.32
CA TYR A 141 -9.98 4.61 12.46
C TYR A 141 -11.46 4.81 12.16
N ASP A 142 -11.95 6.00 12.37
CA ASP A 142 -13.31 6.39 12.03
C ASP A 142 -13.38 6.85 10.59
N LEU A 143 -14.45 6.43 9.87
CA LEU A 143 -14.62 6.65 8.43
C LEU A 143 -15.60 7.79 8.17
N TYR A 144 -15.21 8.70 7.25
CA TYR A 144 -16.03 9.86 6.88
C TYR A 144 -15.94 10.15 5.40
N ARG A 145 -16.91 10.94 4.91
CA ARG A 145 -16.92 11.52 3.57
C ARG A 145 -17.29 12.99 3.65
N THR A 146 -16.49 13.84 3.01
CA THR A 146 -16.79 15.25 2.77
C THR A 146 -16.87 15.52 1.28
N GLN A 147 -17.42 16.67 0.87
CA GLN A 147 -17.47 17.12 -0.51
C GLN A 147 -16.74 18.44 -0.65
N ARG A 148 -15.94 18.54 -1.69
CA ARG A 148 -15.29 19.79 -2.12
C ARG A 148 -15.97 20.27 -3.39
N VAL A 149 -16.40 21.53 -3.42
CA VAL A 149 -17.11 22.12 -4.56
C VAL A 149 -16.22 23.18 -5.20
N ASN A 150 -15.92 23.00 -6.50
CA ASN A 150 -15.06 23.89 -7.28
C ASN A 150 -13.74 24.22 -6.59
N GLN A 151 -13.04 23.17 -6.09
CA GLN A 151 -11.76 23.29 -5.40
C GLN A 151 -10.61 22.74 -6.25
N PRO A 152 -9.37 23.15 -5.98
CA PRO A 152 -8.18 22.60 -6.63
C PRO A 152 -8.12 21.08 -6.52
N SER A 153 -7.76 20.42 -7.61
CA SER A 153 -7.57 18.98 -7.71
C SER A 153 -6.44 18.63 -8.67
N ILE A 154 -6.18 17.35 -8.86
CA ILE A 154 -5.18 16.86 -9.84
C ILE A 154 -5.58 17.09 -11.31
N ILE A 155 -6.83 17.48 -11.58
CA ILE A 155 -7.34 17.78 -12.93
C ILE A 155 -7.76 19.25 -13.08
N GLY A 156 -7.29 20.14 -12.18
CA GLY A 156 -7.75 21.52 -12.09
C GLY A 156 -8.88 21.69 -11.07
N ASN A 157 -9.60 22.82 -11.11
CA ASN A 157 -10.74 23.02 -10.21
C ASN A 157 -11.87 22.04 -10.55
N ALA A 158 -12.36 21.31 -9.55
CA ALA A 158 -13.39 20.30 -9.71
C ALA A 158 -14.28 20.18 -8.45
N THR A 159 -15.40 19.50 -8.61
CA THR A 159 -16.21 19.03 -7.47
C THR A 159 -15.95 17.55 -7.28
N PHE A 160 -15.52 17.16 -6.08
CA PHE A 160 -15.14 15.80 -5.76
C PHE A 160 -15.44 15.45 -4.31
N TYR A 161 -15.39 14.16 -3.99
CA TYR A 161 -15.48 13.70 -2.61
C TYR A 161 -14.08 13.49 -2.02
N GLN A 162 -13.99 13.72 -0.69
CA GLN A 162 -12.85 13.33 0.13
C GLN A 162 -13.27 12.15 1.00
N TYR A 163 -12.47 11.09 1.02
CA TYR A 163 -12.65 9.94 1.90
C TYR A 163 -11.60 9.98 3.00
N TRP A 164 -12.07 9.78 4.23
CA TRP A 164 -11.24 9.89 5.41
C TRP A 164 -11.27 8.61 6.23
N SER A 165 -10.10 8.18 6.70
CA SER A 165 -9.92 7.27 7.83
C SER A 165 -9.13 8.03 8.87
N VAL A 166 -9.74 8.36 10.01
CA VAL A 166 -9.11 9.20 11.05
C VAL A 166 -8.78 8.32 12.25
N ARG A 167 -7.48 8.19 12.55
CA ARG A 167 -6.96 7.38 13.64
C ARG A 167 -7.37 7.95 15.00
N GLN A 168 -7.89 7.10 15.89
CA GLN A 168 -8.26 7.51 17.24
C GLN A 168 -7.05 7.71 18.17
N GLN A 169 -5.99 6.92 17.99
CA GLN A 169 -4.75 7.03 18.77
C GLN A 169 -3.65 7.58 17.86
N HIS A 170 -3.35 8.86 17.97
CA HIS A 170 -2.36 9.56 17.15
C HIS A 170 -0.98 8.91 17.23
N ARG A 171 -0.25 8.95 16.11
CA ARG A 171 1.14 8.48 16.04
C ARG A 171 1.88 9.13 14.87
N THR A 172 3.22 9.21 14.99
CA THR A 172 4.11 9.73 13.94
C THR A 172 5.00 8.65 13.32
N SER A 173 4.77 7.39 13.67
CA SER A 173 5.48 6.24 13.09
C SER A 173 4.65 4.98 13.15
N GLY A 174 4.85 4.09 12.19
CA GLY A 174 4.17 2.80 12.15
C GLY A 174 4.01 2.25 10.75
N THR A 175 3.12 1.28 10.63
CA THR A 175 2.73 0.65 9.37
C THR A 175 1.27 0.95 9.07
N ILE A 176 0.97 1.30 7.82
CA ILE A 176 -0.40 1.49 7.33
C ILE A 176 -0.68 0.39 6.32
N THR A 177 -1.62 -0.49 6.62
CA THR A 177 -2.12 -1.51 5.71
C THR A 177 -3.25 -0.92 4.86
N THR A 178 -2.89 -0.26 3.76
CA THR A 178 -3.80 0.55 2.95
C THR A 178 -5.01 -0.24 2.45
N ALA A 179 -4.82 -1.52 2.10
CA ALA A 179 -5.89 -2.41 1.68
C ALA A 179 -7.04 -2.49 2.69
N ASN A 180 -6.75 -2.46 4.00
CA ASN A 180 -7.77 -2.53 5.05
C ASN A 180 -8.69 -1.31 5.04
N HIS A 181 -8.13 -0.13 4.77
CA HIS A 181 -8.87 1.13 4.64
C HIS A 181 -9.70 1.15 3.36
N PHE A 182 -9.12 0.77 2.22
CA PHE A 182 -9.84 0.71 0.94
C PHE A 182 -11.02 -0.26 1.01
N ASN A 183 -10.83 -1.42 1.61
CA ASN A 183 -11.90 -2.39 1.85
C ASN A 183 -12.97 -1.85 2.81
N ALA A 184 -12.58 -1.13 3.86
CA ALA A 184 -13.53 -0.52 4.78
C ALA A 184 -14.34 0.59 4.11
N TRP A 185 -13.73 1.44 3.30
CA TRP A 185 -14.43 2.43 2.49
C TRP A 185 -15.42 1.78 1.52
N SER A 186 -14.98 0.74 0.81
CA SER A 186 -15.86 -0.01 -0.11
C SER A 186 -17.10 -0.58 0.61
N ARG A 187 -16.92 -1.19 1.80
CA ARG A 187 -18.05 -1.67 2.62
C ARG A 187 -18.98 -0.54 3.09
N ALA A 188 -18.46 0.67 3.26
CA ALA A 188 -19.24 1.87 3.60
C ALA A 188 -19.86 2.54 2.37
N GLY A 189 -19.80 1.92 1.18
CA GLY A 189 -20.31 2.49 -0.07
C GLY A 189 -19.46 3.61 -0.67
N LEU A 190 -18.19 3.72 -0.24
CA LEU A 190 -17.23 4.70 -0.72
C LEU A 190 -16.30 4.05 -1.76
N THR A 191 -16.62 4.22 -3.04
CA THR A 191 -15.89 3.59 -4.14
C THR A 191 -14.74 4.48 -4.60
N LEU A 192 -13.52 3.93 -4.60
CA LEU A 192 -12.35 4.53 -5.23
C LEU A 192 -12.33 4.26 -6.73
N GLY A 193 -11.72 5.15 -7.49
CA GLY A 193 -11.47 5.01 -8.93
C GLY A 193 -10.09 4.41 -9.23
N THR A 194 -9.58 4.76 -10.41
CA THR A 194 -8.20 4.43 -10.80
C THR A 194 -7.22 5.30 -10.03
N HIS A 195 -6.26 4.68 -9.34
CA HIS A 195 -5.27 5.39 -8.53
C HIS A 195 -4.37 6.29 -9.39
N ASP A 196 -4.23 7.55 -9.01
CA ASP A 196 -3.22 8.45 -9.54
C ASP A 196 -1.96 8.35 -8.70
N TYR A 197 -1.77 9.14 -7.65
CA TYR A 197 -0.63 9.02 -6.75
C TYR A 197 -1.04 8.78 -5.31
N GLN A 198 -0.09 8.32 -4.51
CA GLN A 198 -0.21 8.07 -3.08
C GLN A 198 1.10 8.43 -2.40
N ILE A 199 1.06 9.29 -1.39
CA ILE A 199 2.23 9.76 -0.66
C ILE A 199 1.98 9.75 0.85
N MET A 200 3.00 9.49 1.64
CA MET A 200 2.96 9.89 3.04
C MET A 200 3.14 11.40 3.09
N ALA A 201 2.07 12.10 3.44
CA ALA A 201 1.99 13.56 3.32
C ALA A 201 2.00 14.26 4.66
N THR A 202 2.61 15.42 4.69
CA THR A 202 2.32 16.49 5.65
C THR A 202 1.41 17.50 4.97
N GLU A 203 0.38 17.94 5.67
CA GLU A 203 -0.49 19.02 5.20
C GLU A 203 -0.58 20.09 6.28
N GLY A 204 -0.74 21.35 5.88
CA GLY A 204 -1.01 22.46 6.79
C GLY A 204 -2.00 23.45 6.17
N TYR A 205 -2.91 23.94 7.00
CA TYR A 205 -3.87 24.97 6.63
C TYR A 205 -3.81 26.11 7.65
N GLN A 206 -3.44 27.32 7.17
CA GLN A 206 -3.25 28.52 8.00
C GLN A 206 -2.39 28.24 9.25
N SER A 207 -1.26 27.54 9.04
CA SER A 207 -0.40 27.05 10.11
C SER A 207 1.08 27.28 9.83
N ASN A 208 1.92 26.96 10.82
CA ASN A 208 3.39 26.98 10.75
C ASN A 208 3.94 25.56 11.05
N ALA A 209 3.35 24.55 10.48
CA ALA A 209 3.71 23.18 10.73
C ALA A 209 5.13 22.84 10.24
N SER A 210 5.72 21.81 10.84
CA SER A 210 6.97 21.22 10.38
C SER A 210 6.94 19.71 10.51
N SER A 211 7.68 19.02 9.66
CA SER A 211 7.84 17.58 9.72
C SER A 211 9.18 17.11 9.22
N SER A 212 9.58 15.91 9.62
CA SER A 212 10.69 15.15 9.04
C SER A 212 10.27 13.70 9.01
N ILE A 213 9.98 13.17 7.84
CA ILE A 213 9.34 11.86 7.62
C ILE A 213 10.20 11.02 6.69
N THR A 214 10.30 9.75 7.00
CA THR A 214 10.80 8.73 6.09
C THR A 214 9.69 7.74 5.81
N VAL A 215 9.41 7.49 4.53
CA VAL A 215 8.43 6.50 4.06
C VAL A 215 9.16 5.40 3.30
N SER A 216 8.68 4.18 3.46
CA SER A 216 9.13 3.02 2.68
C SER A 216 7.98 2.07 2.42
N GLU A 217 8.10 1.29 1.37
CA GLU A 217 7.21 0.16 1.18
C GLU A 217 7.53 -0.89 2.25
N GLY A 218 6.52 -1.29 3.00
CA GLY A 218 6.63 -2.41 3.90
C GLY A 218 6.83 -3.68 3.08
N SER A 219 7.83 -4.47 3.39
CA SER A 219 7.78 -5.88 3.00
C SER A 219 6.43 -6.37 3.50
N GLY A 220 5.59 -6.96 2.66
CA GLY A 220 4.23 -7.38 3.01
C GLY A 220 4.16 -8.39 4.15
N GLY A 221 4.53 -7.95 5.30
CA GLY A 221 4.54 -8.57 6.62
C GLY A 221 3.77 -7.68 7.58
N GLY A 222 2.60 -7.18 7.14
CA GLY A 222 1.58 -6.78 8.10
C GLY A 222 1.22 -8.03 8.88
N THR A 223 1.67 -8.13 10.13
CA THR A 223 0.95 -8.90 11.12
C THR A 223 -0.39 -8.19 11.36
N THR A 224 -1.25 -8.17 10.36
CA THR A 224 -2.66 -8.29 10.64
C THR A 224 -2.78 -9.75 11.02
N THR A 225 -2.92 -10.00 12.31
CA THR A 225 -3.69 -11.16 12.69
C THR A 225 -4.99 -11.00 11.89
N PRO A 226 -5.25 -11.82 10.85
CA PRO A 226 -6.60 -11.91 10.31
C PRO A 226 -7.48 -12.21 11.53
N PRO A 227 -8.77 -11.86 11.57
CA PRO A 227 -9.62 -12.43 12.55
C PRO A 227 -9.30 -13.93 12.49
N THR A 228 -8.68 -14.43 13.53
CA THR A 228 -8.43 -15.83 13.68
C THR A 228 -9.82 -16.47 13.67
N THR A 229 -10.27 -16.87 12.50
CA THR A 229 -11.14 -18.01 12.46
C THR A 229 -10.33 -19.07 13.21
N PRO A 230 -10.85 -19.64 14.32
CA PRO A 230 -10.09 -20.63 15.05
C PRO A 230 -9.66 -21.66 14.01
N GLY A 231 -8.40 -21.68 13.67
CA GLY A 231 -7.81 -22.75 12.89
C GLY A 231 -8.06 -23.98 13.74
N ASN A 232 -8.89 -24.88 13.23
CA ASN A 232 -9.03 -26.20 13.82
C ASN A 232 -7.61 -26.72 14.07
N PRO A 233 -7.24 -27.14 15.29
CA PRO A 233 -5.93 -27.71 15.56
C PRO A 233 -5.89 -29.10 14.94
N GLY A 234 -5.65 -29.15 13.64
CA GLY A 234 -5.39 -30.34 12.86
C GLY A 234 -3.90 -30.40 12.55
N GLY A 235 -3.19 -31.09 13.35
CA GLY A 235 -1.90 -31.77 13.19
C GLY A 235 -0.91 -31.23 12.17
N GLY A 236 0.16 -30.56 12.63
CA GLY A 236 1.47 -30.64 12.00
C GLY A 236 1.94 -29.45 11.20
N GLY A 237 2.63 -28.53 11.83
CA GLY A 237 3.90 -28.00 11.31
C GLY A 237 3.87 -26.89 10.25
N CYS A 238 2.73 -26.43 9.68
CA CYS A 238 2.74 -25.27 8.76
C CYS A 238 1.58 -24.31 8.99
N THR A 239 1.79 -23.07 8.51
CA THR A 239 0.75 -22.04 8.50
C THR A 239 0.65 -21.43 7.10
N ALA A 240 -0.55 -21.03 6.69
CA ALA A 240 -0.80 -20.32 5.45
C ALA A 240 -1.42 -18.95 5.78
N ALA A 241 -0.85 -17.88 5.23
CA ALA A 241 -1.30 -16.51 5.40
C ALA A 241 -1.73 -15.92 4.06
N LEU A 242 -2.89 -15.26 4.03
CA LEU A 242 -3.40 -14.55 2.86
C LEU A 242 -2.96 -13.08 2.90
N SER A 243 -2.61 -12.55 1.72
CA SER A 243 -2.41 -11.12 1.53
C SER A 243 -3.04 -10.66 0.21
N ALA A 244 -3.46 -9.39 0.17
CA ALA A 244 -4.04 -8.81 -1.03
C ALA A 244 -3.00 -8.71 -2.16
N GLY A 245 -3.42 -9.06 -3.38
CA GLY A 245 -2.80 -8.67 -4.62
C GLY A 245 -3.62 -7.60 -5.33
N ASP A 246 -3.47 -7.51 -6.65
CA ASP A 246 -4.24 -6.59 -7.48
C ASP A 246 -5.76 -6.86 -7.41
N SER A 247 -6.55 -5.80 -7.53
CA SER A 247 -8.01 -5.92 -7.51
C SER A 247 -8.64 -5.09 -8.63
N TRP A 248 -9.60 -5.70 -9.34
CA TRP A 248 -10.40 -5.10 -10.41
C TRP A 248 -11.89 -5.08 -10.03
N SER A 249 -12.72 -4.57 -10.86
CA SER A 249 -14.17 -4.51 -10.61
C SER A 249 -14.82 -5.88 -10.46
N ASP A 250 -14.38 -6.86 -11.25
CA ASP A 250 -14.96 -8.20 -11.38
C ASP A 250 -14.17 -9.30 -10.65
N ARG A 251 -12.91 -9.04 -10.26
CA ARG A 251 -11.99 -10.04 -9.69
C ARG A 251 -10.95 -9.40 -8.78
N TYR A 252 -10.22 -10.23 -8.06
CA TYR A 252 -9.05 -9.85 -7.27
C TYR A 252 -8.03 -10.98 -7.17
N ASN A 253 -6.78 -10.63 -6.93
CA ASN A 253 -5.71 -11.58 -6.63
C ASN A 253 -5.49 -11.69 -5.12
N LEU A 254 -5.17 -12.88 -4.66
CA LEU A 254 -4.61 -13.13 -3.34
C LEU A 254 -3.26 -13.81 -3.46
N ASN A 255 -2.32 -13.41 -2.64
CA ASN A 255 -1.07 -14.12 -2.41
C ASN A 255 -1.24 -14.97 -1.15
N VAL A 256 -0.68 -16.18 -1.18
CA VAL A 256 -0.66 -17.13 -0.06
C VAL A 256 0.78 -17.40 0.30
N ALA A 257 1.21 -17.03 1.49
CA ALA A 257 2.53 -17.35 2.02
C ALA A 257 2.42 -18.53 3.00
N VAL A 258 3.19 -19.59 2.73
CA VAL A 258 3.26 -20.77 3.61
C VAL A 258 4.55 -20.74 4.39
N SER A 259 4.47 -21.01 5.69
CA SER A 259 5.64 -21.12 6.57
C SER A 259 5.57 -22.38 7.43
N GLY A 260 6.71 -22.83 7.95
CA GLY A 260 6.85 -24.01 8.79
C GLY A 260 7.19 -25.31 8.05
N SER A 261 6.93 -25.41 6.74
CA SER A 261 7.27 -26.58 5.93
C SER A 261 7.51 -26.22 4.47
N SER A 262 8.36 -26.95 3.78
CA SER A 262 8.50 -26.91 2.31
C SER A 262 7.63 -27.99 1.62
N ASN A 263 7.11 -28.95 2.38
CA ASN A 263 6.19 -29.99 1.91
C ASN A 263 4.83 -29.77 2.57
N TRP A 264 4.04 -28.89 1.98
CA TRP A 264 2.79 -28.41 2.53
C TRP A 264 1.60 -28.74 1.62
N THR A 265 0.43 -28.81 2.25
CA THR A 265 -0.87 -28.83 1.58
C THR A 265 -1.73 -27.72 2.16
N VAL A 266 -2.16 -26.77 1.31
CA VAL A 266 -3.09 -25.70 1.69
C VAL A 266 -4.46 -26.01 1.12
N THR A 267 -5.46 -26.02 1.99
CA THR A 267 -6.88 -26.06 1.59
C THR A 267 -7.46 -24.66 1.68
N MET A 268 -8.04 -24.17 0.58
CA MET A 268 -8.69 -22.85 0.48
C MET A 268 -10.18 -23.04 0.23
N ASN A 269 -11.02 -22.50 1.11
CA ASN A 269 -12.48 -22.51 0.94
C ASN A 269 -12.92 -21.14 0.42
N VAL A 270 -13.44 -21.12 -0.80
CA VAL A 270 -13.88 -19.90 -1.51
C VAL A 270 -15.37 -19.70 -1.27
N PRO A 271 -15.80 -18.54 -0.73
CA PRO A 271 -17.22 -18.29 -0.48
C PRO A 271 -18.02 -18.20 -1.79
N SER A 272 -19.11 -18.95 -1.90
CA SER A 272 -20.04 -18.79 -3.03
C SER A 272 -20.65 -17.36 -3.04
N PRO A 273 -20.85 -16.74 -4.20
CA PRO A 273 -20.69 -17.26 -5.58
C PRO A 273 -19.30 -17.02 -6.18
N GLU A 274 -18.30 -16.61 -5.41
CA GLU A 274 -16.94 -16.43 -5.89
C GLU A 274 -16.35 -17.71 -6.47
N LYS A 275 -15.40 -17.57 -7.41
CA LYS A 275 -14.70 -18.72 -8.01
C LYS A 275 -13.25 -18.37 -8.32
N ILE A 276 -12.34 -19.30 -8.10
CA ILE A 276 -10.96 -19.18 -8.57
C ILE A 276 -10.93 -19.34 -10.09
N SER A 277 -10.38 -18.36 -10.78
CA SER A 277 -10.20 -18.38 -12.25
C SER A 277 -8.80 -18.80 -12.68
N SER A 278 -7.78 -18.53 -11.85
CA SER A 278 -6.40 -18.95 -12.10
C SER A 278 -5.59 -19.07 -10.82
N THR A 279 -4.48 -19.82 -10.90
CA THR A 279 -3.49 -19.99 -9.84
C THR A 279 -2.10 -19.89 -10.42
N TRP A 280 -1.11 -19.49 -9.62
CA TRP A 280 0.31 -19.48 -10.01
C TRP A 280 1.20 -19.94 -8.86
N ASN A 281 2.36 -20.49 -9.19
CA ASN A 281 3.38 -21.02 -8.28
C ASN A 281 2.88 -22.15 -7.36
N THR A 282 1.88 -22.91 -7.78
CA THR A 282 1.35 -24.06 -7.05
C THR A 282 0.80 -25.12 -7.99
N THR A 283 0.72 -26.35 -7.53
CA THR A 283 -0.11 -27.39 -8.13
C THR A 283 -1.45 -27.37 -7.42
N ALA A 284 -2.53 -27.06 -8.14
CA ALA A 284 -3.87 -26.91 -7.59
C ALA A 284 -4.83 -27.97 -8.12
N SER A 285 -5.74 -28.41 -7.24
CA SER A 285 -6.89 -29.26 -7.59
C SER A 285 -8.13 -28.74 -6.85
N TRP A 286 -9.32 -29.06 -7.37
CA TRP A 286 -10.59 -28.59 -6.84
C TRP A 286 -11.50 -29.78 -6.52
N ASP A 287 -12.38 -29.58 -5.54
CA ASP A 287 -13.50 -30.49 -5.28
C ASP A 287 -14.58 -30.38 -6.38
N SER A 288 -15.61 -31.21 -6.31
CA SER A 288 -16.71 -31.21 -7.29
C SER A 288 -17.55 -29.90 -7.29
N SER A 289 -17.54 -29.15 -6.23
CA SER A 289 -18.25 -27.85 -6.12
C SER A 289 -17.49 -26.71 -6.78
N GLY A 290 -16.16 -26.83 -6.92
CA GLY A 290 -15.25 -25.79 -7.33
C GLY A 290 -15.08 -24.69 -6.28
N GLN A 291 -15.54 -24.91 -5.04
CA GLN A 291 -15.43 -23.96 -3.93
C GLN A 291 -14.28 -24.30 -2.97
N VAL A 292 -13.76 -25.53 -3.04
CA VAL A 292 -12.62 -25.96 -2.22
C VAL A 292 -11.43 -26.27 -3.12
N MET A 293 -10.38 -25.46 -2.99
CA MET A 293 -9.11 -25.70 -3.69
C MET A 293 -8.10 -26.34 -2.74
N THR A 294 -7.40 -27.35 -3.23
CA THR A 294 -6.21 -27.93 -2.58
C THR A 294 -4.98 -27.53 -3.38
N ALA A 295 -4.03 -26.83 -2.73
CA ALA A 295 -2.78 -26.38 -3.30
C ALA A 295 -1.58 -27.12 -2.69
N LYS A 296 -0.58 -27.46 -3.52
CA LYS A 296 0.66 -28.13 -3.12
C LYS A 296 1.88 -27.43 -3.75
N PRO A 297 3.08 -27.59 -3.17
CA PRO A 297 4.31 -27.03 -3.77
C PRO A 297 4.52 -27.60 -5.18
N ASN A 298 5.02 -26.74 -6.09
CA ASN A 298 5.41 -27.12 -7.45
C ASN A 298 6.89 -26.82 -7.75
N GLY A 299 7.71 -26.60 -6.72
CA GLY A 299 9.13 -26.27 -6.84
C GLY A 299 9.42 -24.77 -6.92
N ASN A 300 8.43 -23.88 -6.98
CA ASN A 300 8.61 -22.42 -7.07
C ASN A 300 8.57 -21.71 -5.69
N GLY A 301 8.94 -22.42 -4.62
CA GLY A 301 8.99 -21.88 -3.26
C GLY A 301 7.69 -22.03 -2.49
N ASN A 302 7.56 -21.26 -1.40
CA ASN A 302 6.47 -21.35 -0.44
C ASN A 302 5.46 -20.18 -0.54
N THR A 303 5.45 -19.49 -1.68
CA THR A 303 4.47 -18.43 -1.95
C THR A 303 3.79 -18.72 -3.28
N PHE A 304 2.47 -18.73 -3.26
CA PHE A 304 1.66 -18.91 -4.46
C PHE A 304 0.51 -17.90 -4.49
N GLY A 305 -0.24 -17.85 -5.56
CA GLY A 305 -1.37 -16.94 -5.62
C GLY A 305 -2.55 -17.50 -6.41
N VAL A 306 -3.68 -16.80 -6.25
CA VAL A 306 -4.94 -17.10 -6.90
C VAL A 306 -5.60 -15.83 -7.43
N THR A 307 -6.28 -15.93 -8.57
CA THR A 307 -7.24 -14.91 -9.03
C THR A 307 -8.65 -15.40 -8.73
N ILE A 308 -9.43 -14.58 -8.05
CA ILE A 308 -10.80 -14.89 -7.64
C ILE A 308 -11.77 -13.96 -8.37
N MET A 309 -12.74 -14.54 -9.07
CA MET A 309 -13.88 -13.83 -9.67
C MET A 309 -14.89 -13.52 -8.58
N LYS A 310 -15.25 -12.24 -8.43
CA LYS A 310 -16.13 -11.73 -7.34
C LYS A 310 -17.55 -12.27 -7.44
N ASN A 311 -18.13 -12.31 -8.64
CA ASN A 311 -19.50 -12.74 -8.90
C ASN A 311 -20.54 -12.12 -7.93
N GLY A 312 -20.29 -10.86 -7.50
CA GLY A 312 -21.16 -10.14 -6.55
C GLY A 312 -20.80 -10.32 -5.06
N ASN A 313 -19.73 -11.06 -4.73
CA ASN A 313 -19.18 -11.19 -3.39
C ASN A 313 -17.74 -10.68 -3.32
N THR A 314 -17.27 -10.30 -2.13
CA THR A 314 -15.89 -9.85 -1.87
C THR A 314 -15.36 -10.36 -0.52
N THR A 315 -15.98 -11.43 -0.01
CA THR A 315 -15.53 -12.08 1.22
C THR A 315 -14.32 -12.94 0.92
N TRP A 316 -13.21 -12.70 1.58
CA TRP A 316 -12.01 -13.50 1.35
C TRP A 316 -12.21 -14.96 1.74
N PRO A 317 -11.59 -15.88 1.00
CA PRO A 317 -11.58 -17.30 1.35
C PRO A 317 -10.88 -17.54 2.69
N THR A 318 -11.19 -18.66 3.29
CA THR A 318 -10.45 -19.19 4.45
C THR A 318 -9.41 -20.19 3.97
N VAL A 319 -8.26 -20.26 4.67
CA VAL A 319 -7.18 -21.21 4.36
C VAL A 319 -6.80 -22.00 5.59
N SER A 320 -6.43 -23.26 5.38
CA SER A 320 -5.78 -24.11 6.37
C SER A 320 -4.54 -24.76 5.75
N CYS A 321 -3.54 -25.10 6.57
CA CYS A 321 -2.29 -25.71 6.14
C CYS A 321 -2.02 -26.99 6.92
N SER A 322 -1.58 -28.02 6.22
CA SER A 322 -1.01 -29.25 6.80
C SER A 322 0.34 -29.53 6.14
N ALA A 323 1.31 -29.95 6.95
CA ALA A 323 2.60 -30.44 6.48
C ALA A 323 2.61 -31.96 6.48
N SER A 324 3.23 -32.56 5.48
CA SER A 324 3.46 -34.02 5.37
C SER A 324 4.93 -34.37 5.53
#